data_13239b45a1e8eef1e53bce4e21119ae7
#
_entry.id   13239b45a1e8eef1e53bce4e21119ae7
#
_cell.length_a   1.000
_cell.length_b   1.000
_cell.length_c   1.000
_cell.angle_alpha   90.00
_cell.angle_beta   90.00
_cell.angle_gamma   90.00
#
_symmetry.space_group_name_H-M   'P 1'
#
loop_
_entity.id
_entity.type
_entity.pdbx_description
1 polymer ?
#
loop_
_entity_poly.entity_id
_entity_poly.type
_entity_poly.pdbx_seq_one_letter_code
_entity_poly.pdbx_strand_id
1 'polypeptide(L)'
;HFRSEDNDLLLMKNCYFYAGTGSGPDMLALNYQKPIVYINWHHIPNLYCFRGNIIVIFKKIFNLSTNKFLTFSSLMDPNFRKSHSNIPVGLYNKSIQYKNAKLKIINNSSDEIYNAMIEMDLLLRKKLNFNVKNQNLFRKKFLEYTGKKIPNNLYVSEYFIKKNKKLFL
;
A
#
# COMPACT_ATOMS: atom_id res chain seq x y z
N HIS A 1 -8.92 -33.06 -1.96
CA HIS A 1 -8.06 -31.89 -2.25
C HIS A 1 -8.88 -30.88 -3.02
N PHE A 2 -9.29 -29.77 -2.35
CA PHE A 2 -10.06 -28.69 -2.98
C PHE A 2 -9.18 -27.68 -3.73
N ARG A 3 -7.86 -27.82 -3.69
CA ARG A 3 -6.93 -26.89 -4.34
C ARG A 3 -6.64 -27.36 -5.76
N SER A 4 -7.04 -26.56 -6.73
CA SER A 4 -6.67 -26.68 -8.14
C SER A 4 -6.55 -25.28 -8.74
N GLU A 5 -5.84 -25.14 -9.84
CA GLU A 5 -5.70 -23.86 -10.56
C GLU A 5 -7.08 -23.32 -10.98
N ASP A 6 -7.98 -24.19 -11.44
CA ASP A 6 -9.34 -23.80 -11.82
C ASP A 6 -10.14 -23.26 -10.64
N ASN A 7 -10.01 -23.87 -9.46
CA ASN A 7 -10.68 -23.40 -8.26
C ASN A 7 -10.12 -22.05 -7.80
N ASP A 8 -8.82 -21.84 -7.89
CA ASP A 8 -8.18 -20.55 -7.55
C ASP A 8 -8.70 -19.44 -8.50
N LEU A 9 -8.84 -19.72 -9.80
CA LEU A 9 -9.42 -18.81 -10.78
C LEU A 9 -10.90 -18.52 -10.51
N LEU A 10 -11.69 -19.55 -10.20
CA LEU A 10 -13.11 -19.41 -9.87
C LEU A 10 -13.32 -18.59 -8.59
N LEU A 11 -12.53 -18.84 -7.54
CA LEU A 11 -12.57 -18.07 -6.31
C LEU A 11 -12.25 -16.61 -6.58
N MET A 12 -11.18 -16.34 -7.34
CA MET A 12 -10.81 -14.97 -7.69
C MET A 12 -11.90 -14.26 -8.49
N LYS A 13 -12.48 -14.95 -9.48
CA LYS A 13 -13.57 -14.42 -10.32
C LYS A 13 -14.83 -14.09 -9.49
N ASN A 14 -15.12 -14.84 -8.43
CA ASN A 14 -16.35 -14.72 -7.66
C ASN A 14 -16.18 -14.03 -6.30
N CYS A 15 -14.94 -13.73 -5.87
CA CYS A 15 -14.74 -13.05 -4.59
C CYS A 15 -15.39 -11.65 -4.59
N TYR A 16 -15.83 -11.21 -3.43
CA TYR A 16 -16.43 -9.89 -3.24
C TYR A 16 -15.36 -8.79 -3.36
N PHE A 17 -14.22 -8.98 -2.75
CA PHE A 17 -12.97 -8.24 -2.97
C PHE A 17 -11.78 -9.13 -2.64
N TYR A 18 -10.61 -8.73 -3.07
CA TYR A 18 -9.35 -9.42 -2.81
C TYR A 18 -8.47 -8.62 -1.83
N ALA A 19 -7.76 -9.31 -0.96
CA ALA A 19 -6.74 -8.69 -0.10
C ALA A 19 -5.39 -9.35 -0.32
N GLY A 20 -4.36 -8.57 -0.64
CA GLY A 20 -3.04 -9.07 -0.99
C GLY A 20 -1.90 -8.09 -0.75
N THR A 21 -0.68 -8.56 -1.00
CA THR A 21 0.56 -7.84 -0.65
C THR A 21 1.35 -7.32 -1.86
N GLY A 22 0.73 -7.21 -3.02
CA GLY A 22 1.44 -6.82 -4.25
C GLY A 22 2.17 -7.99 -4.90
N SER A 23 1.52 -9.16 -5.01
CA SER A 23 2.10 -10.39 -5.53
C SER A 23 1.39 -10.90 -6.79
N GLY A 24 1.84 -12.03 -7.37
CA GLY A 24 1.25 -12.60 -8.58
C GLY A 24 -0.27 -12.73 -8.59
N PRO A 25 -0.93 -13.23 -7.53
CA PRO A 25 -2.40 -13.31 -7.47
C PRO A 25 -3.13 -11.98 -7.62
N ASP A 26 -2.49 -10.85 -7.28
CA ASP A 26 -3.08 -9.53 -7.45
C ASP A 26 -3.37 -9.22 -8.92
N MET A 27 -2.55 -9.75 -9.85
CA MET A 27 -2.75 -9.59 -11.29
C MET A 27 -4.04 -10.26 -11.76
N LEU A 28 -4.42 -11.39 -11.16
CA LEU A 28 -5.70 -12.03 -11.44
C LEU A 28 -6.87 -11.17 -10.94
N ALA A 29 -6.75 -10.64 -9.71
CA ALA A 29 -7.76 -9.73 -9.17
C ALA A 29 -7.94 -8.49 -10.06
N LEU A 30 -6.84 -7.90 -10.55
CA LEU A 30 -6.87 -6.77 -11.46
C LEU A 30 -7.52 -7.12 -12.81
N ASN A 31 -7.19 -8.29 -13.38
CA ASN A 31 -7.77 -8.76 -14.64
C ASN A 31 -9.28 -8.97 -14.53
N TYR A 32 -9.74 -9.53 -13.40
CA TYR A 32 -11.17 -9.68 -13.10
C TYR A 32 -11.82 -8.39 -12.56
N GLN A 33 -11.10 -7.28 -12.54
CA GLN A 33 -11.55 -5.95 -12.07
C GLN A 33 -12.12 -5.99 -10.64
N LYS A 34 -11.57 -6.87 -9.81
CA LYS A 34 -11.99 -6.98 -8.41
C LYS A 34 -11.52 -5.78 -7.60
N PRO A 35 -12.30 -5.34 -6.62
CA PRO A 35 -11.81 -4.39 -5.62
C PRO A 35 -10.66 -5.03 -4.83
N ILE A 36 -9.63 -4.25 -4.50
CA ILE A 36 -8.42 -4.77 -3.86
C ILE A 36 -8.08 -3.98 -2.60
N VAL A 37 -7.78 -4.70 -1.52
CA VAL A 37 -7.11 -4.14 -0.35
C VAL A 37 -5.64 -4.54 -0.40
N TYR A 38 -4.76 -3.59 -0.71
CA TYR A 38 -3.32 -3.83 -0.63
C TYR A 38 -2.85 -3.65 0.81
N ILE A 39 -2.44 -4.74 1.41
CA ILE A 39 -1.86 -4.79 2.77
C ILE A 39 -0.34 -4.91 2.67
N ASN A 40 0.36 -4.33 3.65
CA ASN A 40 1.82 -4.37 3.67
C ASN A 40 2.47 -3.87 2.38
N TRP A 41 1.82 -2.90 1.69
CA TRP A 41 2.40 -2.37 0.46
C TRP A 41 3.75 -1.73 0.73
N HIS A 42 4.72 -2.12 -0.06
CA HIS A 42 6.07 -1.61 0.08
C HIS A 42 6.55 -1.05 -1.26
N HIS A 43 7.43 -0.03 -1.17
CA HIS A 43 7.75 0.89 -2.26
C HIS A 43 6.57 1.71 -2.73
N ILE A 44 6.22 2.71 -1.92
CA ILE A 44 5.13 3.65 -2.22
C ILE A 44 5.21 4.18 -3.66
N PRO A 45 6.39 4.56 -4.22
CA PRO A 45 6.49 5.02 -5.61
C PRO A 45 6.09 4.00 -6.68
N ASN A 46 6.04 2.73 -6.32
CA ASN A 46 5.62 1.66 -7.23
C ASN A 46 4.12 1.36 -7.13
N LEU A 47 3.38 2.19 -6.38
CA LEU A 47 1.94 2.04 -6.29
C LEU A 47 1.32 2.19 -7.69
N TYR A 48 0.50 1.24 -8.04
CA TYR A 48 -0.21 1.21 -9.29
C TYR A 48 -1.69 0.92 -9.06
N CYS A 49 -2.52 1.41 -9.96
CA CYS A 49 -3.93 1.14 -9.98
C CYS A 49 -4.37 1.07 -11.45
N PHE A 50 -5.11 0.04 -11.79
CA PHE A 50 -5.67 -0.09 -13.11
C PHE A 50 -7.16 0.21 -13.10
N ARG A 51 -7.97 -0.76 -12.69
CA ARG A 51 -9.43 -0.65 -12.63
C ARG A 51 -9.93 -1.16 -11.28
N GLY A 52 -11.15 -0.75 -10.91
CA GLY A 52 -11.75 -1.13 -9.63
C GLY A 52 -11.32 -0.22 -8.47
N ASN A 53 -11.97 -0.41 -7.32
CA ASN A 53 -11.65 0.32 -6.10
C ASN A 53 -10.44 -0.32 -5.42
N ILE A 54 -9.50 0.50 -5.00
CA ILE A 54 -8.32 0.05 -4.26
C ILE A 54 -8.21 0.81 -2.94
N ILE A 55 -8.03 0.07 -1.84
CA ILE A 55 -7.59 0.62 -0.56
C ILE A 55 -6.19 0.10 -0.29
N VAL A 56 -5.27 0.97 0.12
CA VAL A 56 -3.89 0.61 0.40
C VAL A 56 -3.48 1.01 1.82
N ILE A 57 -2.70 0.14 2.46
CA ILE A 57 -1.95 0.42 3.69
C ILE A 57 -0.48 0.02 3.50
N PHE A 58 0.42 0.87 3.99
CA PHE A 58 1.84 0.77 3.72
C PHE A 58 2.61 0.11 4.85
N LYS A 59 3.69 -0.62 4.54
CA LYS A 59 4.71 -0.95 5.54
C LYS A 59 5.33 0.33 6.08
N LYS A 60 5.68 0.29 7.36
CA LYS A 60 6.41 1.39 8.03
C LYS A 60 7.89 1.05 8.07
N ILE A 61 8.74 2.05 7.94
CA ILE A 61 10.19 1.86 8.03
C ILE A 61 10.70 2.61 9.24
N PHE A 62 11.35 1.88 10.13
CA PHE A 62 11.97 2.41 11.34
C PHE A 62 13.47 2.54 11.14
N ASN A 63 14.02 3.73 11.39
CA ASN A 63 15.44 3.99 11.32
C ASN A 63 16.06 3.75 12.69
N LEU A 64 16.91 2.70 12.78
CA LEU A 64 17.57 2.27 14.01
C LEU A 64 18.62 3.28 14.50
N SER A 65 19.22 4.06 13.59
CA SER A 65 20.23 5.06 13.96
C SER A 65 19.62 6.29 14.60
N THR A 66 18.44 6.72 14.15
CA THR A 66 17.75 7.92 14.64
C THR A 66 16.64 7.61 15.64
N ASN A 67 16.33 6.31 15.83
CA ASN A 67 15.24 5.83 16.66
C ASN A 67 13.86 6.42 16.27
N LYS A 68 13.62 6.63 14.97
CA LYS A 68 12.39 7.23 14.44
C LYS A 68 11.88 6.48 13.22
N PHE A 69 10.56 6.55 13.01
CA PHE A 69 9.97 6.13 11.74
C PHE A 69 10.29 7.14 10.64
N LEU A 70 10.56 6.64 9.44
CA LEU A 70 10.64 7.48 8.24
C LEU A 70 9.24 7.90 7.82
N THR A 71 9.09 9.15 7.40
CA THR A 71 7.82 9.64 6.84
C THR A 71 7.57 9.05 5.45
N PHE A 72 6.32 8.96 5.05
CA PHE A 72 6.00 8.49 3.70
C PHE A 72 6.49 9.46 2.62
N SER A 73 6.54 10.76 2.93
CA SER A 73 7.16 11.77 2.05
C SER A 73 8.63 11.47 1.81
N SER A 74 9.41 11.19 2.88
CA SER A 74 10.82 10.82 2.74
C SER A 74 11.00 9.54 1.90
N LEU A 75 10.12 8.55 2.08
CA LEU A 75 10.18 7.30 1.31
C LEU A 75 9.82 7.48 -0.18
N MET A 76 9.07 8.52 -0.52
CA MET A 76 8.75 8.88 -1.90
C MET A 76 9.83 9.75 -2.55
N ASP A 77 10.56 10.53 -1.76
CA ASP A 77 11.55 11.49 -2.26
C ASP A 77 12.72 10.80 -2.98
N PRO A 78 12.95 11.08 -4.27
CA PRO A 78 14.09 10.54 -5.01
C PRO A 78 15.45 10.94 -4.43
N ASN A 79 15.58 12.15 -3.86
CA ASN A 79 16.82 12.63 -3.30
C ASN A 79 17.14 11.92 -1.98
N PHE A 80 16.14 11.71 -1.14
CA PHE A 80 16.28 10.88 0.06
C PHE A 80 16.74 9.46 -0.31
N ARG A 81 16.15 8.86 -1.34
CA ARG A 81 16.52 7.53 -1.83
C ARG A 81 17.95 7.49 -2.40
N LYS A 82 18.38 8.54 -3.11
CA LYS A 82 19.77 8.64 -3.62
C LYS A 82 20.80 8.83 -2.51
N SER A 83 20.52 9.68 -1.54
CA SER A 83 21.43 9.93 -0.39
C SER A 83 21.54 8.72 0.54
N HIS A 84 20.55 7.88 0.55
CA HIS A 84 20.54 6.57 1.22
C HIS A 84 20.69 5.47 0.16
N SER A 85 21.79 5.49 -0.60
CA SER A 85 22.05 4.64 -1.77
C SER A 85 21.90 3.13 -1.52
N ASN A 86 21.83 2.74 -0.26
CA ASN A 86 21.57 1.39 0.20
C ASN A 86 20.06 1.07 0.38
N ILE A 87 19.16 2.07 0.22
CA ILE A 87 17.73 1.81 0.21
C ILE A 87 17.35 1.39 -1.21
N PRO A 88 16.94 0.15 -1.37
CA PRO A 88 16.69 -0.38 -2.69
C PRO A 88 15.49 0.29 -3.37
N VAL A 89 15.64 0.65 -4.62
CA VAL A 89 14.63 1.34 -5.45
C VAL A 89 13.91 0.36 -6.39
N GLY A 90 13.81 -0.91 -6.07
CA GLY A 90 13.24 -1.89 -7.00
C GLY A 90 12.28 -2.88 -6.34
N LEU A 91 11.56 -3.62 -7.18
CA LEU A 91 10.63 -4.68 -6.76
C LEU A 91 11.32 -5.84 -6.00
N TYR A 92 12.65 -5.95 -6.10
CA TYR A 92 13.43 -7.08 -5.60
C TYR A 92 14.44 -6.67 -4.52
N ASN A 93 13.96 -6.10 -3.44
CA ASN A 93 14.86 -5.66 -2.37
C ASN A 93 15.16 -6.78 -1.40
N LYS A 94 16.44 -7.09 -1.32
CA LYS A 94 16.94 -8.06 -0.36
C LYS A 94 16.91 -7.45 1.05
N SER A 95 16.42 -8.19 2.02
CA SER A 95 16.37 -7.78 3.44
C SER A 95 17.72 -7.29 3.98
N ILE A 96 18.83 -7.83 3.43
CA ILE A 96 20.20 -7.44 3.78
C ILE A 96 20.46 -5.94 3.52
N GLN A 97 19.87 -5.35 2.50
CA GLN A 97 20.08 -3.93 2.17
C GLN A 97 19.47 -3.01 3.23
N TYR A 98 18.29 -3.37 3.74
CA TYR A 98 17.68 -2.63 4.87
C TYR A 98 18.51 -2.78 6.14
N LYS A 99 19.00 -3.98 6.42
CA LYS A 99 19.88 -4.24 7.56
C LYS A 99 21.15 -3.39 7.48
N ASN A 100 21.81 -3.35 6.32
CA ASN A 100 23.02 -2.54 6.10
C ASN A 100 22.74 -1.03 6.24
N ALA A 101 21.57 -0.56 5.84
CA ALA A 101 21.11 0.82 6.02
C ALA A 101 20.62 1.11 7.46
N LYS A 102 20.72 0.16 8.40
CA LYS A 102 20.15 0.26 9.76
C LYS A 102 18.66 0.60 9.77
N LEU A 103 17.91 0.01 8.83
CA LEU A 103 16.48 0.18 8.70
C LEU A 103 15.74 -1.12 9.03
N LYS A 104 14.62 -1.01 9.72
CA LYS A 104 13.72 -2.12 10.03
C LYS A 104 12.37 -1.91 9.36
N ILE A 105 11.95 -2.90 8.57
CA ILE A 105 10.63 -2.91 7.95
C ILE A 105 9.62 -3.45 8.97
N ILE A 106 8.55 -2.70 9.19
CA ILE A 106 7.46 -3.05 10.11
C ILE A 106 6.20 -3.32 9.30
N ASN A 107 5.65 -4.50 9.43
CA ASN A 107 4.39 -4.88 8.82
C ASN A 107 3.20 -4.13 9.45
N ASN A 108 2.10 -4.11 8.74
CA ASN A 108 0.84 -3.61 9.28
C ASN A 108 0.39 -4.49 10.46
N SER A 109 -0.21 -3.87 11.46
CA SER A 109 -0.84 -4.60 12.57
C SER A 109 -2.16 -5.24 12.11
N SER A 110 -2.62 -6.24 12.85
CA SER A 110 -3.93 -6.88 12.62
C SER A 110 -5.06 -5.86 12.58
N ASP A 111 -5.04 -4.85 13.47
CA ASP A 111 -6.06 -3.77 13.47
C ASP A 111 -6.01 -2.94 12.18
N GLU A 112 -4.79 -2.59 11.68
CA GLU A 112 -4.65 -1.84 10.44
C GLU A 112 -5.20 -2.62 9.26
N ILE A 113 -4.92 -3.94 9.20
CA ILE A 113 -5.42 -4.84 8.16
C ILE A 113 -6.95 -4.97 8.28
N TYR A 114 -7.45 -5.30 9.47
CA TYR A 114 -8.88 -5.46 9.74
C TYR A 114 -9.68 -4.23 9.33
N ASN A 115 -9.26 -3.03 9.78
CA ASN A 115 -9.98 -1.81 9.45
C ASN A 115 -9.92 -1.47 7.95
N ALA A 116 -8.81 -1.72 7.26
CA ALA A 116 -8.75 -1.53 5.80
C ALA A 116 -9.73 -2.46 5.06
N MET A 117 -9.93 -3.69 5.54
CA MET A 117 -10.91 -4.64 4.97
C MET A 117 -12.35 -4.17 5.25
N ILE A 118 -12.64 -3.69 6.47
CA ILE A 118 -13.95 -3.11 6.81
C ILE A 118 -14.23 -1.86 5.96
N GLU A 119 -13.24 -0.99 5.75
CA GLU A 119 -13.39 0.18 4.88
C GLU A 119 -13.72 -0.22 3.44
N MET A 120 -13.13 -1.31 2.92
CA MET A 120 -13.47 -1.81 1.59
C MET A 120 -14.92 -2.31 1.54
N ASP A 121 -15.36 -3.10 2.51
CA ASP A 121 -16.75 -3.56 2.58
C ASP A 121 -17.73 -2.37 2.63
N LEU A 122 -17.46 -1.39 3.48
CA LEU A 122 -18.28 -0.18 3.59
C LEU A 122 -18.28 0.66 2.31
N LEU A 123 -17.13 0.78 1.63
CA LEU A 123 -17.02 1.46 0.34
C LEU A 123 -17.89 0.79 -0.72
N LEU A 124 -17.83 -0.54 -0.81
CA LEU A 124 -18.62 -1.30 -1.77
C LEU A 124 -20.13 -1.23 -1.50
N ARG A 125 -20.51 -1.12 -0.24
CA ARG A 125 -21.91 -0.87 0.19
C ARG A 125 -22.34 0.59 0.07
N LYS A 126 -21.46 1.49 -0.44
CA LYS A 126 -21.71 2.94 -0.51
C LYS A 126 -22.00 3.58 0.86
N LYS A 127 -21.42 3.03 1.93
CA LYS A 127 -21.57 3.51 3.32
C LYS A 127 -20.33 4.22 3.86
N LEU A 128 -19.27 4.36 3.05
CA LEU A 128 -18.04 5.04 3.40
C LEU A 128 -17.76 6.18 2.45
N ASN A 129 -17.49 7.35 3.02
CA ASN A 129 -16.91 8.48 2.31
C ASN A 129 -15.52 8.76 2.87
N PHE A 130 -14.51 8.70 2.02
CA PHE A 130 -13.15 9.04 2.40
C PHE A 130 -13.00 10.54 2.66
N ASN A 131 -12.14 10.90 3.60
CA ASN A 131 -11.79 12.29 3.85
C ASN A 131 -11.03 12.88 2.64
N VAL A 132 -11.73 13.70 1.86
CA VAL A 132 -11.20 14.27 0.62
C VAL A 132 -9.89 15.03 0.85
N LYS A 133 -9.76 15.76 1.97
CA LYS A 133 -8.54 16.51 2.30
C LYS A 133 -7.34 15.59 2.48
N ASN A 134 -7.49 14.49 3.21
CA ASN A 134 -6.42 13.51 3.44
C ASN A 134 -6.00 12.83 2.14
N GLN A 135 -6.97 12.38 1.34
CA GLN A 135 -6.72 11.71 0.07
C GLN A 135 -6.04 12.63 -0.93
N ASN A 136 -6.48 13.88 -1.03
CA ASN A 136 -5.88 14.87 -1.93
C ASN A 136 -4.47 15.26 -1.50
N LEU A 137 -4.21 15.36 -0.19
CA LEU A 137 -2.85 15.61 0.31
C LEU A 137 -1.89 14.47 -0.09
N PHE A 138 -2.32 13.22 0.07
CA PHE A 138 -1.53 12.07 -0.36
C PHE A 138 -1.28 12.08 -1.87
N ARG A 139 -2.33 12.28 -2.68
CA ARG A 139 -2.22 12.34 -4.15
C ARG A 139 -1.28 13.46 -4.62
N LYS A 140 -1.38 14.65 -4.00
CA LYS A 140 -0.50 15.78 -4.30
C LYS A 140 0.96 15.43 -4.04
N LYS A 141 1.27 14.92 -2.85
CA LYS A 141 2.64 14.53 -2.49
C LYS A 141 3.16 13.38 -3.37
N PHE A 142 2.31 12.40 -3.68
CA PHE A 142 2.70 11.32 -4.56
C PHE A 142 3.06 11.83 -5.96
N LEU A 143 2.25 12.72 -6.54
CA LEU A 143 2.54 13.35 -7.83
C LEU A 143 3.84 14.15 -7.78
N GLU A 144 4.02 14.98 -6.75
CA GLU A 144 5.20 15.81 -6.54
C GLU A 144 6.50 14.99 -6.51
N TYR A 145 6.52 13.88 -5.76
CA TYR A 145 7.74 13.08 -5.58
C TYR A 145 7.96 12.01 -6.66
N THR A 146 6.92 11.57 -7.34
CA THR A 146 7.03 10.46 -8.30
C THR A 146 6.78 10.84 -9.74
N GLY A 147 6.21 12.02 -10.00
CA GLY A 147 5.74 12.45 -11.31
C GLY A 147 4.51 11.68 -11.81
N LYS A 148 3.93 10.79 -11.00
CA LYS A 148 2.81 9.93 -11.39
C LYS A 148 1.51 10.36 -10.72
N LYS A 149 0.41 10.29 -11.46
CA LYS A 149 -0.95 10.52 -10.91
C LYS A 149 -1.52 9.24 -10.33
N ILE A 150 -2.16 9.37 -9.18
CA ILE A 150 -2.98 8.30 -8.58
C ILE A 150 -4.43 8.52 -9.02
N PRO A 151 -5.11 7.50 -9.55
CA PRO A 151 -6.51 7.61 -9.92
C PRO A 151 -7.42 7.79 -8.69
N ASN A 152 -8.62 8.34 -8.94
CA ASN A 152 -9.55 8.71 -7.86
C ASN A 152 -10.15 7.50 -7.12
N ASN A 153 -10.12 6.33 -7.72
CA ASN A 153 -10.59 5.07 -7.14
C ASN A 153 -9.54 4.32 -6.31
N LEU A 154 -8.35 4.92 -6.12
CA LEU A 154 -7.35 4.44 -5.17
C LEU A 154 -7.35 5.35 -3.94
N TYR A 155 -7.49 4.73 -2.77
CA TYR A 155 -7.55 5.39 -1.47
C TYR A 155 -6.52 4.82 -0.52
N VAL A 156 -5.97 5.67 0.34
CA VAL A 156 -5.27 5.20 1.54
C VAL A 156 -6.32 5.00 2.64
N SER A 157 -6.26 3.90 3.39
CA SER A 157 -7.18 3.65 4.50
C SER A 157 -7.22 4.84 5.48
N GLU A 158 -8.42 5.30 5.81
CA GLU A 158 -8.60 6.41 6.76
C GLU A 158 -8.15 6.04 8.17
N TYR A 159 -8.44 4.80 8.59
CA TYR A 159 -7.94 4.29 9.86
C TYR A 159 -6.41 4.30 9.89
N PHE A 160 -5.78 3.85 8.80
CA PHE A 160 -4.32 3.84 8.69
C PHE A 160 -3.73 5.25 8.74
N ILE A 161 -4.33 6.22 8.03
CA ILE A 161 -3.92 7.63 8.08
C ILE A 161 -4.05 8.17 9.51
N LYS A 162 -5.20 7.95 10.15
CA LYS A 162 -5.47 8.44 11.52
C LYS A 162 -4.45 7.88 12.52
N LYS A 163 -4.22 6.58 12.48
CA LYS A 163 -3.29 5.88 13.39
C LYS A 163 -1.84 6.29 13.17
N ASN A 164 -1.46 6.57 11.93
CA ASN A 164 -0.09 6.88 11.52
C ASN A 164 0.06 8.34 11.05
N LYS A 165 -0.72 9.27 11.58
CA LYS A 165 -0.78 10.67 11.11
C LYS A 165 0.60 11.32 10.97
N LYS A 166 1.49 11.08 11.94
CA LYS A 166 2.87 11.64 11.93
C LYS A 166 3.73 11.16 10.76
N LEU A 167 3.37 10.06 10.09
CA LEU A 167 4.11 9.54 8.94
C LEU A 167 3.66 10.17 7.62
N PHE A 168 2.51 10.85 7.60
CA PHE A 168 1.95 11.53 6.43
C PHE A 168 2.30 13.04 6.37
N LEU A 169 2.86 13.57 7.45
CA LEU A 169 3.19 15.01 7.60
C LEU A 169 4.55 15.34 7.00
#